data_9c84d00914a3731533fde7dc7c6abf6e
#
_entry.id   9c84d00914a3731533fde7dc7c6abf6e
#
_cell.length_a   1.000
_cell.length_b   1.000
_cell.length_c   1.000
_cell.angle_alpha   90.00
_cell.angle_beta   90.00
_cell.angle_gamma   90.00
#
_symmetry.space_group_name_H-M   'P 1'
#
loop_
_entity.id
_entity.type
_entity.pdbx_description
1 polymer ?
#
loop_
_entity_poly.entity_id
_entity_poly.type
_entity_poly.pdbx_seq_one_letter_code
_entity_poly.pdbx_strand_id
1 'polypeptide(L)'
;MGFSLGEGEQMTKTFEDAMKFAEQHVKPYTEEVDRDGRFPKEAYNELRKQGYMGLIVPKEYGGMGGGAREHAEVVHALANYCATTGLCYMMHNVATKCIIKFGSEELKKEFLPKIAKGEVAIALAYSESGSGTHFGSPDMTETKSGSRIILNGRKSFVTSALFADYYLTLSNSCENKGTLNNWLVHNNSKGLFHEESKWDGLGMRGNASMPVAYDNVELDTLYRIGKEGDGENQAGSVLPYFVIGLGAVYSGLAKAAYNCILNYTKNRKYTSGQALADIEMVQVNLAEIYTKMQSAVALTFAAADSLDNNESDAGLKVFGCRINSIEIAVEVCQKAMKLGGGNAYAKRLPLERYMRDALAAPVMAPGIDVLKTWLGKAIVS
;
A
#
# COMPACT_ATOMS: atom_id res chain seq x y z
N MET A 1 -30.09 -11.28 26.96
CA MET A 1 -30.58 -11.07 25.60
C MET A 1 -29.47 -11.47 24.64
N GLY A 2 -29.60 -12.66 24.02
CA GLY A 2 -28.65 -13.11 23.00
C GLY A 2 -29.02 -12.43 21.67
N PHE A 3 -28.35 -11.33 21.34
CA PHE A 3 -28.33 -10.86 19.98
C PHE A 3 -27.43 -11.80 19.21
N SER A 4 -27.99 -12.62 18.32
CA SER A 4 -27.25 -13.16 17.20
C SER A 4 -26.89 -11.96 16.33
N LEU A 5 -25.64 -11.52 16.41
CA LEU A 5 -25.10 -10.59 15.44
C LEU A 5 -25.10 -11.35 14.12
N GLY A 6 -26.00 -10.94 13.22
CA GLY A 6 -26.10 -11.51 11.88
C GLY A 6 -24.73 -11.56 11.22
N GLU A 7 -24.54 -12.54 10.36
CA GLU A 7 -23.39 -12.70 9.50
C GLU A 7 -23.14 -11.34 8.83
N GLY A 8 -22.02 -10.69 9.20
CA GLY A 8 -21.61 -9.43 8.60
C GLY A 8 -21.44 -9.60 7.09
N GLU A 9 -21.36 -8.47 6.37
CA GLU A 9 -21.17 -8.39 4.92
C GLU A 9 -20.55 -9.65 4.35
N GLN A 10 -21.24 -10.28 3.42
CA GLN A 10 -20.81 -11.53 2.81
C GLN A 10 -19.46 -11.28 2.15
N MET A 11 -18.40 -11.78 2.80
CA MET A 11 -17.03 -11.60 2.33
C MET A 11 -16.92 -12.17 0.92
N THR A 12 -16.26 -11.45 0.03
CA THR A 12 -16.08 -11.97 -1.33
C THR A 12 -15.16 -13.19 -1.32
N LYS A 13 -15.26 -14.03 -2.33
CA LYS A 13 -14.35 -15.16 -2.50
C LYS A 13 -12.89 -14.69 -2.58
N THR A 14 -12.63 -13.55 -3.23
CA THR A 14 -11.31 -12.95 -3.33
C THR A 14 -10.73 -12.65 -1.95
N PHE A 15 -11.52 -12.07 -1.06
CA PHE A 15 -11.10 -11.80 0.31
C PHE A 15 -10.79 -13.06 1.10
N GLU A 16 -11.68 -14.07 1.03
CA GLU A 16 -11.46 -15.35 1.73
C GLU A 16 -10.19 -16.05 1.26
N ASP A 17 -9.96 -16.09 -0.05
CA ASP A 17 -8.77 -16.71 -0.64
C ASP A 17 -7.51 -15.92 -0.27
N ALA A 18 -7.57 -14.58 -0.27
CA ALA A 18 -6.47 -13.72 0.17
C ALA A 18 -6.15 -13.88 1.66
N MET A 19 -7.15 -14.06 2.53
CA MET A 19 -6.94 -14.33 3.96
C MET A 19 -6.26 -15.68 4.18
N LYS A 20 -6.66 -16.74 3.46
CA LYS A 20 -6.00 -18.05 3.50
C LYS A 20 -4.55 -17.95 3.01
N PHE A 21 -4.35 -17.26 1.88
CA PHE A 21 -3.01 -16.99 1.36
C PHE A 21 -2.13 -16.29 2.41
N ALA A 22 -2.64 -15.21 3.01
CA ALA A 22 -1.90 -14.43 3.99
C ALA A 22 -1.57 -15.25 5.26
N GLU A 23 -2.49 -16.10 5.72
CA GLU A 23 -2.22 -17.00 6.84
C GLU A 23 -1.10 -18.00 6.54
N GLN A 24 -1.10 -18.57 5.33
CA GLN A 24 -0.15 -19.61 4.93
C GLN A 24 1.23 -19.06 4.54
N HIS A 25 1.29 -17.91 3.86
CA HIS A 25 2.48 -17.42 3.19
C HIS A 25 3.02 -16.09 3.72
N VAL A 26 2.24 -15.34 4.51
CA VAL A 26 2.68 -14.07 5.11
C VAL A 26 2.96 -14.24 6.60
N LYS A 27 2.00 -14.77 7.34
CA LYS A 27 2.06 -14.93 8.81
C LYS A 27 3.36 -15.59 9.31
N PRO A 28 3.88 -16.67 8.70
CA PRO A 28 5.05 -17.37 9.22
C PRO A 28 6.33 -16.53 9.25
N TYR A 29 6.43 -15.53 8.39
CA TYR A 29 7.65 -14.73 8.20
C TYR A 29 7.58 -13.33 8.81
N THR A 30 6.42 -12.93 9.35
CA THR A 30 6.15 -11.55 9.73
C THR A 30 7.07 -11.03 10.83
N GLU A 31 7.38 -11.85 11.82
CA GLU A 31 8.29 -11.48 12.92
C GLU A 31 9.72 -11.29 12.44
N GLU A 32 10.19 -12.15 11.56
CA GLU A 32 11.53 -12.07 10.99
C GLU A 32 11.67 -10.87 10.05
N VAL A 33 10.64 -10.60 9.22
CA VAL A 33 10.58 -9.42 8.34
C VAL A 33 10.75 -8.12 9.14
N ASP A 34 10.06 -8.00 10.27
CA ASP A 34 10.16 -6.82 11.12
C ASP A 34 11.48 -6.77 11.91
N ARG A 35 11.85 -7.86 12.60
CA ARG A 35 13.04 -7.93 13.43
C ARG A 35 14.31 -7.59 12.64
N ASP A 36 14.45 -8.21 11.47
CA ASP A 36 15.67 -8.13 10.67
C ASP A 36 15.61 -6.97 9.64
N GLY A 37 14.47 -6.30 9.52
CA GLY A 37 14.25 -5.24 8.52
C GLY A 37 14.39 -5.75 7.10
N ARG A 38 14.09 -7.04 6.85
CA ARG A 38 14.27 -7.68 5.56
C ARG A 38 13.00 -7.68 4.71
N PHE A 39 13.16 -7.62 3.41
CA PHE A 39 12.03 -7.71 2.49
C PHE A 39 11.27 -9.04 2.65
N PRO A 40 9.92 -9.04 2.57
CA PRO A 40 9.08 -10.24 2.70
C PRO A 40 9.11 -11.11 1.43
N LYS A 41 10.31 -11.57 1.05
CA LYS A 41 10.58 -12.26 -0.23
C LYS A 41 9.78 -13.54 -0.41
N GLU A 42 9.53 -14.29 0.68
CA GLU A 42 8.78 -15.55 0.63
C GLU A 42 7.32 -15.27 0.21
N ALA A 43 6.67 -14.33 0.91
CA ALA A 43 5.32 -13.92 0.58
C ALA A 43 5.23 -13.32 -0.84
N TYR A 44 6.22 -12.50 -1.21
CA TYR A 44 6.26 -11.85 -2.51
C TYR A 44 6.45 -12.85 -3.66
N ASN A 45 7.30 -13.88 -3.46
CA ASN A 45 7.47 -14.96 -4.43
C ASN A 45 6.20 -15.80 -4.59
N GLU A 46 5.47 -16.07 -3.50
CA GLU A 46 4.21 -16.79 -3.60
C GLU A 46 3.10 -15.94 -4.24
N LEU A 47 3.08 -14.61 -4.00
CA LEU A 47 2.20 -13.69 -4.73
C LEU A 47 2.46 -13.75 -6.25
N ARG A 48 3.73 -13.77 -6.67
CA ARG A 48 4.13 -13.96 -8.07
C ARG A 48 3.61 -15.30 -8.61
N LYS A 49 3.92 -16.38 -7.92
CA LYS A 49 3.63 -17.77 -8.35
C LYS A 49 2.13 -18.07 -8.44
N GLN A 50 1.33 -17.51 -7.53
CA GLN A 50 -0.13 -17.74 -7.50
C GLN A 50 -0.92 -16.71 -8.31
N GLY A 51 -0.24 -15.85 -9.09
CA GLY A 51 -0.87 -14.91 -10.03
C GLY A 51 -1.42 -13.64 -9.41
N TYR A 52 -1.23 -13.40 -8.10
CA TYR A 52 -1.70 -12.17 -7.45
C TYR A 52 -1.08 -10.88 -8.02
N MET A 53 0.12 -10.97 -8.64
CA MET A 53 0.71 -9.82 -9.32
C MET A 53 -0.15 -9.35 -10.51
N GLY A 54 -0.94 -10.24 -11.09
CA GLY A 54 -1.91 -9.97 -12.14
C GLY A 54 -3.33 -9.64 -11.66
N LEU A 55 -3.53 -9.35 -10.36
CA LEU A 55 -4.87 -9.15 -9.78
C LEU A 55 -5.71 -8.16 -10.61
N ILE A 56 -5.16 -6.99 -10.90
CA ILE A 56 -5.87 -5.93 -11.62
C ILE A 56 -5.62 -5.93 -13.14
N VAL A 57 -4.75 -6.81 -13.63
CA VAL A 57 -4.48 -6.94 -15.08
C VAL A 57 -5.72 -7.51 -15.75
N PRO A 58 -6.18 -6.92 -16.89
CA PRO A 58 -7.33 -7.41 -17.61
C PRO A 58 -7.18 -8.87 -18.05
N LYS A 59 -8.30 -9.60 -18.10
CA LYS A 59 -8.33 -11.03 -18.45
C LYS A 59 -7.77 -11.31 -19.86
N GLU A 60 -7.92 -10.38 -20.79
CA GLU A 60 -7.37 -10.46 -22.15
C GLU A 60 -5.84 -10.54 -22.19
N TYR A 61 -5.17 -10.05 -21.13
CA TYR A 61 -3.71 -10.17 -20.94
C TYR A 61 -3.34 -11.28 -19.96
N GLY A 62 -4.28 -12.13 -19.58
CA GLY A 62 -4.06 -13.27 -18.68
C GLY A 62 -4.12 -12.96 -17.19
N GLY A 63 -4.56 -11.75 -16.80
CA GLY A 63 -4.76 -11.36 -15.41
C GLY A 63 -6.10 -11.79 -14.84
N MET A 64 -6.36 -11.43 -13.57
CA MET A 64 -7.62 -11.75 -12.88
C MET A 64 -8.75 -10.76 -13.22
N GLY A 65 -8.43 -9.56 -13.70
CA GLY A 65 -9.39 -8.52 -14.08
C GLY A 65 -10.08 -7.86 -12.89
N GLY A 66 -9.45 -7.84 -11.72
CA GLY A 66 -9.99 -7.22 -10.51
C GLY A 66 -10.02 -5.70 -10.57
N GLY A 67 -10.92 -5.09 -9.80
CA GLY A 67 -11.10 -3.66 -9.63
C GLY A 67 -10.42 -3.11 -8.37
N ALA A 68 -10.89 -1.95 -7.94
CA ALA A 68 -10.45 -1.32 -6.69
C ALA A 68 -10.91 -2.11 -5.47
N ARG A 69 -12.05 -2.79 -5.54
CA ARG A 69 -12.55 -3.64 -4.46
C ARG A 69 -11.62 -4.81 -4.21
N GLU A 70 -11.27 -5.61 -5.21
CA GLU A 70 -10.35 -6.74 -5.06
C GLU A 70 -8.96 -6.27 -4.65
N HIS A 71 -8.49 -5.12 -5.17
CA HIS A 71 -7.25 -4.50 -4.72
C HIS A 71 -7.26 -4.22 -3.21
N ALA A 72 -8.33 -3.58 -2.70
CA ALA A 72 -8.47 -3.29 -1.28
C ALA A 72 -8.54 -4.55 -0.42
N GLU A 73 -9.29 -5.57 -0.85
CA GLU A 73 -9.46 -6.82 -0.14
C GLU A 73 -8.15 -7.59 0.02
N VAL A 74 -7.39 -7.77 -1.06
CA VAL A 74 -6.12 -8.49 -1.01
C VAL A 74 -5.11 -7.72 -0.16
N VAL A 75 -5.00 -6.41 -0.32
CA VAL A 75 -4.11 -5.57 0.48
C VAL A 75 -4.47 -5.64 1.96
N HIS A 76 -5.75 -5.53 2.32
CA HIS A 76 -6.24 -5.65 3.69
C HIS A 76 -5.91 -7.03 4.31
N ALA A 77 -6.13 -8.10 3.54
CA ALA A 77 -5.85 -9.46 3.98
C ALA A 77 -4.35 -9.67 4.27
N LEU A 78 -3.47 -9.20 3.39
CA LEU A 78 -2.02 -9.24 3.61
C LEU A 78 -1.62 -8.43 4.84
N ALA A 79 -2.15 -7.21 4.97
CA ALA A 79 -1.84 -6.29 6.06
C ALA A 79 -2.36 -6.75 7.42
N ASN A 80 -3.41 -7.58 7.46
CA ASN A 80 -3.89 -8.20 8.69
C ASN A 80 -2.85 -9.13 9.35
N TYR A 81 -1.84 -9.57 8.60
CA TYR A 81 -0.71 -10.33 9.13
C TYR A 81 0.59 -9.52 9.08
N CYS A 82 0.85 -8.80 7.98
CA CYS A 82 2.05 -8.00 7.77
C CYS A 82 1.74 -6.74 6.96
N ALA A 83 1.67 -5.60 7.63
CA ALA A 83 1.41 -4.31 6.98
C ALA A 83 2.48 -3.97 5.93
N THR A 84 3.74 -4.34 6.18
CA THR A 84 4.85 -4.22 5.22
C THR A 84 4.56 -4.96 3.91
N THR A 85 4.10 -6.21 3.98
CA THR A 85 3.78 -7.01 2.79
C THR A 85 2.61 -6.39 2.02
N GLY A 86 1.56 -5.95 2.72
CA GLY A 86 0.43 -5.25 2.12
C GLY A 86 0.85 -3.98 1.39
N LEU A 87 1.75 -3.18 2.01
CA LEU A 87 2.30 -1.96 1.41
C LEU A 87 3.11 -2.26 0.13
N CYS A 88 4.04 -3.21 0.17
CA CYS A 88 4.84 -3.57 -1.00
C CYS A 88 3.96 -4.05 -2.15
N TYR A 89 2.95 -4.86 -1.86
CA TYR A 89 2.03 -5.39 -2.86
C TYR A 89 1.15 -4.30 -3.48
N MET A 90 0.58 -3.38 -2.67
CA MET A 90 -0.26 -2.33 -3.22
C MET A 90 0.51 -1.39 -4.16
N MET A 91 1.79 -1.10 -3.87
CA MET A 91 2.63 -0.24 -4.72
C MET A 91 2.80 -0.83 -6.13
N HIS A 92 2.94 -2.15 -6.24
CA HIS A 92 2.97 -2.85 -7.53
C HIS A 92 1.66 -2.65 -8.30
N ASN A 93 0.52 -2.82 -7.66
CA ASN A 93 -0.78 -2.63 -8.31
C ASN A 93 -0.99 -1.18 -8.79
N VAL A 94 -0.58 -0.19 -7.99
CA VAL A 94 -0.68 1.23 -8.38
C VAL A 94 0.13 1.51 -9.64
N ALA A 95 1.36 1.05 -9.71
CA ALA A 95 2.21 1.20 -10.89
C ALA A 95 1.64 0.44 -12.11
N THR A 96 1.14 -0.78 -11.90
CA THR A 96 0.49 -1.58 -12.94
C THR A 96 -0.76 -0.88 -13.49
N LYS A 97 -1.56 -0.23 -12.63
CA LYS A 97 -2.75 0.52 -13.07
C LYS A 97 -2.42 1.64 -14.05
N CYS A 98 -1.27 2.28 -13.87
CA CYS A 98 -0.80 3.30 -14.81
C CYS A 98 -0.55 2.72 -16.20
N ILE A 99 0.09 1.55 -16.29
CA ILE A 99 0.32 0.86 -17.58
C ILE A 99 -1.00 0.44 -18.21
N ILE A 100 -1.92 -0.14 -17.44
CA ILE A 100 -3.24 -0.57 -17.94
C ILE A 100 -3.98 0.60 -18.57
N LYS A 101 -3.97 1.77 -17.91
CA LYS A 101 -4.77 2.92 -18.33
C LYS A 101 -4.13 3.72 -19.46
N PHE A 102 -2.80 3.89 -19.44
CA PHE A 102 -2.10 4.84 -20.28
C PHE A 102 -1.00 4.24 -21.15
N GLY A 103 -0.59 2.98 -20.91
CA GLY A 103 0.41 2.32 -21.76
C GLY A 103 -0.02 2.26 -23.22
N SER A 104 0.94 2.40 -24.15
CA SER A 104 0.67 2.11 -25.57
C SER A 104 0.27 0.64 -25.72
N GLU A 105 -0.34 0.30 -26.85
CA GLU A 105 -0.73 -1.09 -27.11
C GLU A 105 0.50 -2.05 -27.14
N GLU A 106 1.64 -1.54 -27.61
CA GLU A 106 2.91 -2.26 -27.60
C GLU A 106 3.36 -2.55 -26.16
N LEU A 107 3.38 -1.51 -25.29
CA LEU A 107 3.72 -1.67 -23.87
C LEU A 107 2.78 -2.63 -23.16
N LYS A 108 1.46 -2.48 -23.37
CA LYS A 108 0.47 -3.38 -22.75
C LYS A 108 0.70 -4.82 -23.15
N LYS A 109 0.89 -5.09 -24.45
CA LYS A 109 1.16 -6.45 -24.98
C LYS A 109 2.47 -7.03 -24.46
N GLU A 110 3.49 -6.19 -24.23
CA GLU A 110 4.77 -6.63 -23.70
C GLU A 110 4.72 -6.90 -22.21
N PHE A 111 4.16 -6.00 -21.41
CA PHE A 111 4.28 -6.00 -19.97
C PHE A 111 3.12 -6.70 -19.24
N LEU A 112 1.87 -6.48 -19.65
CA LEU A 112 0.73 -6.99 -18.89
C LEU A 112 0.70 -8.52 -18.79
N PRO A 113 1.03 -9.30 -19.84
CA PRO A 113 1.12 -10.76 -19.71
C PRO A 113 2.25 -11.22 -18.78
N LYS A 114 3.40 -10.54 -18.77
CA LYS A 114 4.52 -10.84 -17.86
C LYS A 114 4.16 -10.53 -16.40
N ILE A 115 3.46 -9.41 -16.17
CA ILE A 115 2.92 -9.05 -14.85
C ILE A 115 1.90 -10.09 -14.38
N ALA A 116 0.96 -10.49 -15.25
CA ALA A 116 -0.05 -11.50 -14.94
C ALA A 116 0.55 -12.84 -14.52
N LYS A 117 1.67 -13.24 -15.14
CA LYS A 117 2.41 -14.46 -14.79
C LYS A 117 3.34 -14.29 -13.57
N GLY A 118 3.45 -13.09 -13.01
CA GLY A 118 4.38 -12.80 -11.93
C GLY A 118 5.85 -12.70 -12.34
N GLU A 119 6.15 -12.67 -13.64
CA GLU A 119 7.50 -12.51 -14.17
C GLU A 119 8.07 -11.11 -13.94
N VAL A 120 7.18 -10.10 -13.90
CA VAL A 120 7.53 -8.69 -13.71
C VAL A 120 6.77 -8.11 -12.51
N ALA A 121 7.52 -7.49 -11.60
CA ALA A 121 7.01 -6.64 -10.54
C ALA A 121 7.48 -5.20 -10.75
N ILE A 122 6.64 -4.22 -10.42
CA ILE A 122 6.91 -2.81 -10.63
C ILE A 122 6.82 -2.06 -9.31
N ALA A 123 7.76 -1.16 -9.06
CA ALA A 123 7.71 -0.23 -7.93
C ALA A 123 7.35 1.19 -8.41
N LEU A 124 6.70 1.96 -7.54
CA LEU A 124 6.39 3.36 -7.79
C LEU A 124 7.57 4.24 -7.32
N ALA A 125 8.18 5.00 -8.22
CA ALA A 125 9.33 5.86 -7.97
C ALA A 125 8.97 7.33 -8.23
N TYR A 126 8.17 7.93 -7.33
CA TYR A 126 7.68 9.30 -7.45
C TYR A 126 8.34 10.25 -6.45
N SER A 127 8.50 9.83 -5.20
CA SER A 127 8.96 10.70 -4.10
C SER A 127 10.39 11.17 -4.27
N GLU A 128 10.61 12.46 -4.03
CA GLU A 128 11.94 13.10 -4.01
C GLU A 128 12.08 13.98 -2.77
N SER A 129 13.33 14.27 -2.36
CA SER A 129 13.59 15.10 -1.17
C SER A 129 13.11 16.55 -1.37
N GLY A 130 13.19 17.06 -2.58
CA GLY A 130 12.76 18.43 -2.91
C GLY A 130 11.25 18.61 -3.00
N SER A 131 10.50 17.55 -3.37
CA SER A 131 9.05 17.64 -3.54
C SER A 131 8.24 17.44 -2.25
N GLY A 132 8.82 16.84 -1.21
CA GLY A 132 8.12 16.54 0.04
C GLY A 132 6.83 15.75 -0.21
N THR A 133 5.68 16.27 0.23
CA THR A 133 4.37 15.65 -0.01
C THR A 133 3.78 15.97 -1.39
N HIS A 134 4.43 16.84 -2.16
CA HIS A 134 3.98 17.29 -3.49
C HIS A 134 4.67 16.49 -4.60
N PHE A 135 4.39 15.19 -4.67
CA PHE A 135 5.02 14.29 -5.65
C PHE A 135 4.77 14.66 -7.13
N GLY A 136 3.85 15.60 -7.42
CA GLY A 136 3.64 16.21 -8.74
C GLY A 136 4.65 17.29 -9.13
N SER A 137 5.70 17.53 -8.32
CA SER A 137 6.74 18.52 -8.60
C SER A 137 8.12 17.88 -8.46
N PRO A 138 8.51 16.96 -9.36
CA PRO A 138 9.80 16.28 -9.27
C PRO A 138 10.97 17.22 -9.64
N ASP A 139 12.14 16.96 -9.05
CA ASP A 139 13.42 17.57 -9.47
C ASP A 139 14.08 16.76 -10.60
N MET A 140 13.66 15.51 -10.83
CA MET A 140 14.18 14.63 -11.87
C MET A 140 14.04 15.26 -13.25
N THR A 141 15.12 15.22 -14.03
CA THR A 141 15.21 15.85 -15.34
C THR A 141 15.35 14.85 -16.48
N GLU A 142 14.89 15.25 -17.65
CA GLU A 142 15.09 14.58 -18.91
C GLU A 142 16.00 15.41 -19.84
N THR A 143 16.76 14.70 -20.65
CA THR A 143 17.50 15.30 -21.77
C THR A 143 17.31 14.43 -23.01
N LYS A 144 16.97 15.04 -24.15
CA LYS A 144 16.81 14.32 -25.41
C LYS A 144 18.17 14.07 -26.06
N SER A 145 18.43 12.83 -26.47
CA SER A 145 19.63 12.39 -27.18
C SER A 145 19.23 11.56 -28.40
N GLY A 146 19.07 12.23 -29.53
CA GLY A 146 18.55 11.58 -30.74
C GLY A 146 17.13 11.04 -30.57
N SER A 147 16.97 9.72 -30.70
CA SER A 147 15.69 9.01 -30.48
C SER A 147 15.52 8.52 -29.03
N ARG A 148 16.47 8.83 -28.12
CA ARG A 148 16.45 8.39 -26.74
C ARG A 148 16.26 9.56 -25.78
N ILE A 149 15.85 9.23 -24.57
CA ILE A 149 15.80 10.14 -23.43
C ILE A 149 16.82 9.69 -22.39
N ILE A 150 17.50 10.66 -21.79
CA ILE A 150 18.44 10.46 -20.70
C ILE A 150 17.81 11.02 -19.43
N LEU A 151 17.66 10.18 -18.40
CA LEU A 151 17.15 10.55 -17.09
C LEU A 151 18.29 10.83 -16.13
N ASN A 152 18.17 11.95 -15.39
CA ASN A 152 19.07 12.33 -14.30
C ASN A 152 18.29 12.79 -13.08
N GLY A 153 18.69 12.33 -11.89
CA GLY A 153 18.08 12.73 -10.63
C GLY A 153 18.10 11.62 -9.58
N ARG A 154 17.29 11.79 -8.53
CA ARG A 154 17.29 10.85 -7.41
C ARG A 154 15.89 10.74 -6.80
N LYS A 155 15.37 9.53 -6.72
CA LYS A 155 14.14 9.19 -5.98
C LYS A 155 14.50 8.78 -4.55
N SER A 156 13.73 9.25 -3.57
CA SER A 156 14.11 9.15 -2.14
C SER A 156 13.58 7.89 -1.45
N PHE A 157 12.33 7.51 -1.70
CA PHE A 157 11.64 6.44 -0.98
C PHE A 157 10.94 5.52 -1.98
N VAL A 158 11.72 4.67 -2.67
CA VAL A 158 11.18 3.70 -3.63
C VAL A 158 10.90 2.40 -2.88
N THR A 159 9.66 2.18 -2.50
CA THR A 159 9.23 0.92 -1.84
C THR A 159 9.51 -0.27 -2.74
N SER A 160 10.08 -1.33 -2.20
CA SER A 160 10.51 -2.52 -2.93
C SER A 160 11.67 -2.30 -3.92
N ALA A 161 12.52 -1.28 -3.74
CA ALA A 161 13.53 -0.85 -4.71
C ALA A 161 14.42 -1.98 -5.25
N LEU A 162 14.96 -2.86 -4.39
CA LEU A 162 15.85 -3.97 -4.82
C LEU A 162 15.07 -5.21 -5.32
N PHE A 163 13.76 -5.24 -5.20
CA PHE A 163 12.94 -6.45 -5.42
C PHE A 163 11.94 -6.28 -6.56
N ALA A 164 11.78 -5.07 -7.07
CA ALA A 164 11.03 -4.78 -8.29
C ALA A 164 11.92 -4.91 -9.52
N ASP A 165 11.34 -5.36 -10.63
CA ASP A 165 12.05 -5.50 -11.90
C ASP A 165 12.08 -4.18 -12.67
N TYR A 166 11.06 -3.33 -12.48
CA TYR A 166 10.94 -2.02 -13.09
C TYR A 166 10.47 -0.96 -12.09
N TYR A 167 10.79 0.30 -12.41
CA TYR A 167 10.32 1.48 -11.70
C TYR A 167 9.42 2.30 -12.61
N LEU A 168 8.21 2.63 -12.13
CA LEU A 168 7.41 3.69 -12.73
C LEU A 168 7.91 5.02 -12.20
N THR A 169 8.63 5.77 -13.03
CA THR A 169 9.42 6.95 -12.64
C THR A 169 8.82 8.22 -13.25
N LEU A 170 8.52 9.21 -12.40
CA LEU A 170 8.02 10.52 -12.81
C LEU A 170 9.20 11.50 -12.97
N SER A 171 9.20 12.28 -14.06
CA SER A 171 10.22 13.30 -14.38
C SER A 171 9.63 14.54 -15.02
N ASN A 172 10.39 15.65 -15.02
CA ASN A 172 10.06 16.83 -15.80
C ASN A 172 10.34 16.57 -17.28
N SER A 173 9.36 16.88 -18.13
CA SER A 173 9.53 16.75 -19.58
C SER A 173 10.57 17.73 -20.10
N CYS A 174 11.47 17.25 -20.96
CA CYS A 174 12.43 18.10 -21.67
C CYS A 174 11.86 18.73 -22.96
N GLU A 175 10.80 18.13 -23.52
CA GLU A 175 10.19 18.58 -24.77
C GLU A 175 9.05 19.58 -24.51
N ASN A 176 8.33 19.43 -23.42
CA ASN A 176 7.18 20.27 -23.06
C ASN A 176 7.35 20.84 -21.64
N LYS A 177 7.99 22.01 -21.52
CA LYS A 177 8.29 22.67 -20.25
C LYS A 177 7.06 22.82 -19.37
N GLY A 178 7.20 22.46 -18.09
CA GLY A 178 6.13 22.57 -17.10
C GLY A 178 5.17 21.40 -17.11
N THR A 179 5.44 20.37 -17.89
CA THR A 179 4.70 19.11 -17.88
C THR A 179 5.58 17.95 -17.42
N LEU A 180 4.96 16.82 -17.12
CA LEU A 180 5.61 15.64 -16.58
C LEU A 180 5.47 14.43 -17.49
N ASN A 181 6.43 13.53 -17.41
CA ASN A 181 6.39 12.22 -18.06
C ASN A 181 6.53 11.09 -17.04
N ASN A 182 5.91 9.95 -17.33
CA ASN A 182 6.16 8.69 -16.64
C ASN A 182 6.94 7.73 -17.51
N TRP A 183 7.94 7.12 -16.92
CA TRP A 183 8.85 6.17 -17.58
C TRP A 183 8.86 4.82 -16.88
N LEU A 184 8.89 3.75 -17.64
CA LEU A 184 9.14 2.41 -17.12
C LEU A 184 10.63 2.11 -17.25
N VAL A 185 11.35 2.14 -16.11
CA VAL A 185 12.80 2.01 -16.05
C VAL A 185 13.17 0.65 -15.45
N HIS A 186 13.96 -0.15 -16.17
CA HIS A 186 14.42 -1.45 -15.67
C HIS A 186 15.42 -1.26 -14.53
N ASN A 187 15.33 -2.06 -13.46
CA ASN A 187 16.16 -1.92 -12.26
C ASN A 187 17.67 -2.15 -12.50
N ASN A 188 18.04 -2.82 -13.60
CA ASN A 188 19.43 -3.05 -14.01
C ASN A 188 19.88 -2.11 -15.15
N SER A 189 19.16 -1.01 -15.41
CA SER A 189 19.58 -0.03 -16.42
C SER A 189 20.94 0.53 -16.08
N LYS A 190 21.81 0.69 -17.09
CA LYS A 190 23.10 1.32 -16.91
C LYS A 190 22.91 2.76 -16.40
N GLY A 191 23.64 3.14 -15.37
CA GLY A 191 23.50 4.46 -14.74
C GLY A 191 22.45 4.52 -13.64
N LEU A 192 21.76 3.42 -13.35
CA LEU A 192 20.84 3.34 -12.22
C LEU A 192 21.56 2.70 -11.03
N PHE A 193 21.50 3.36 -9.87
CA PHE A 193 22.18 2.94 -8.65
C PHE A 193 21.20 2.90 -7.49
N HIS A 194 21.25 1.78 -6.74
CA HIS A 194 20.60 1.66 -5.45
C HIS A 194 21.59 2.11 -4.38
N GLU A 195 21.21 3.08 -3.57
CA GLU A 195 22.06 3.41 -2.42
C GLU A 195 21.94 2.29 -1.40
N GLU A 196 23.05 1.67 -1.02
CA GLU A 196 23.14 0.50 -0.12
C GLU A 196 22.78 0.83 1.34
N SER A 197 21.93 1.81 1.58
CA SER A 197 21.38 2.09 2.91
C SER A 197 20.20 1.16 3.16
N LYS A 198 20.27 0.33 4.20
CA LYS A 198 19.09 -0.37 4.69
C LYS A 198 18.01 0.65 5.04
N TRP A 199 16.77 0.37 4.65
CA TRP A 199 15.63 1.09 5.18
C TRP A 199 15.61 0.94 6.71
N ASP A 200 15.80 2.05 7.43
CA ASP A 200 15.81 2.11 8.91
C ASP A 200 14.61 2.90 9.41
N GLY A 201 13.42 2.51 9.01
CA GLY A 201 12.17 3.09 9.48
C GLY A 201 11.81 2.59 10.89
N LEU A 202 11.11 3.43 11.65
CA LEU A 202 10.55 3.06 12.95
C LEU A 202 9.63 1.83 12.84
N GLY A 203 8.75 1.83 11.83
CA GLY A 203 7.88 0.75 11.41
C GLY A 203 8.00 0.47 9.93
N MET A 204 7.19 -0.47 9.41
CA MET A 204 7.27 -0.92 8.02
C MET A 204 8.68 -1.36 7.63
N ARG A 205 9.40 -1.99 8.56
CA ARG A 205 10.85 -2.17 8.54
C ARG A 205 11.38 -2.98 7.35
N GLY A 206 10.57 -3.87 6.81
CA GLY A 206 10.95 -4.73 5.67
C GLY A 206 10.55 -4.20 4.29
N ASN A 207 10.08 -2.96 4.14
CA ASN A 207 9.51 -2.49 2.88
C ASN A 207 10.55 -2.11 1.81
N ALA A 208 11.83 -2.08 2.15
CA ALA A 208 12.94 -1.72 1.26
C ALA A 208 12.73 -0.38 0.52
N SER A 209 12.20 0.63 1.24
CA SER A 209 12.01 1.99 0.70
C SER A 209 13.35 2.72 0.62
N MET A 210 14.12 2.41 -0.41
CA MET A 210 15.48 2.93 -0.59
C MET A 210 15.53 4.04 -1.63
N PRO A 211 16.55 4.92 -1.53
CA PRO A 211 16.87 5.85 -2.60
C PRO A 211 17.35 5.13 -3.86
N VAL A 212 16.94 5.67 -5.01
CA VAL A 212 17.39 5.22 -6.34
C VAL A 212 17.91 6.43 -7.10
N ALA A 213 19.18 6.41 -7.46
CA ALA A 213 19.84 7.45 -8.24
C ALA A 213 19.88 7.09 -9.73
N TYR A 214 19.67 8.08 -10.55
CA TYR A 214 19.71 8.01 -12.02
C TYR A 214 20.83 8.93 -12.50
N ASP A 215 21.89 8.33 -13.03
CA ASP A 215 23.02 9.03 -13.60
C ASP A 215 23.16 8.65 -15.08
N ASN A 216 22.64 9.51 -15.93
CA ASN A 216 22.61 9.31 -17.38
C ASN A 216 21.95 7.99 -17.80
N VAL A 217 20.79 7.67 -17.20
CA VAL A 217 20.02 6.49 -17.56
C VAL A 217 19.35 6.71 -18.95
N GLU A 218 19.81 5.98 -19.95
CA GLU A 218 19.26 6.05 -21.30
C GLU A 218 18.03 5.17 -21.47
N LEU A 219 16.96 5.73 -22.01
CA LEU A 219 15.72 5.03 -22.30
C LEU A 219 15.28 5.24 -23.77
N ASP A 220 14.70 4.20 -24.33
CA ASP A 220 13.91 4.33 -25.55
C ASP A 220 12.56 5.01 -25.24
N THR A 221 12.08 5.86 -26.15
CA THR A 221 10.78 6.53 -26.00
C THR A 221 9.60 5.56 -25.93
N LEU A 222 9.80 4.32 -26.36
CA LEU A 222 8.82 3.23 -26.21
C LEU A 222 8.44 2.98 -24.74
N TYR A 223 9.38 3.20 -23.82
CA TYR A 223 9.15 3.02 -22.36
C TYR A 223 8.49 4.22 -21.68
N ARG A 224 8.09 5.25 -22.42
CA ARG A 224 7.24 6.31 -21.89
C ARG A 224 5.81 5.81 -21.76
N ILE A 225 5.21 6.04 -20.61
CA ILE A 225 3.81 5.72 -20.39
C ILE A 225 2.94 6.85 -20.98
N GLY A 226 2.14 6.52 -21.97
CA GLY A 226 1.21 7.45 -22.59
C GLY A 226 1.88 8.52 -23.45
N LYS A 227 1.24 9.68 -23.54
CA LYS A 227 1.68 10.79 -24.36
C LYS A 227 2.70 11.67 -23.65
N GLU A 228 3.48 12.39 -24.42
CA GLU A 228 4.38 13.44 -23.93
C GLU A 228 3.60 14.47 -23.10
N GLY A 229 4.11 14.76 -21.89
CA GLY A 229 3.53 15.77 -21.02
C GLY A 229 2.30 15.34 -20.20
N ASP A 230 1.88 14.06 -20.26
CA ASP A 230 0.65 13.58 -19.63
C ASP A 230 0.86 13.03 -18.21
N GLY A 231 2.07 13.16 -17.65
CA GLY A 231 2.45 12.55 -16.36
C GLY A 231 1.62 13.01 -15.17
N GLU A 232 1.20 14.28 -15.14
CA GLU A 232 0.34 14.79 -14.05
C GLU A 232 -1.05 14.14 -14.07
N ASN A 233 -1.69 14.06 -15.26
CA ASN A 233 -2.96 13.37 -15.44
C ASN A 233 -2.85 11.88 -15.06
N GLN A 234 -1.75 11.23 -15.44
CA GLN A 234 -1.48 9.84 -15.11
C GLN A 234 -1.36 9.65 -13.58
N ALA A 235 -0.58 10.49 -12.90
CA ALA A 235 -0.43 10.45 -11.45
C ALA A 235 -1.78 10.68 -10.74
N GLY A 236 -2.56 11.67 -11.16
CA GLY A 236 -3.90 11.93 -10.67
C GLY A 236 -4.87 10.76 -10.85
N SER A 237 -4.77 10.08 -11.99
CA SER A 237 -5.65 8.95 -12.34
C SER A 237 -5.36 7.67 -11.55
N VAL A 238 -4.12 7.45 -11.07
CA VAL A 238 -3.78 6.30 -10.23
C VAL A 238 -3.86 6.60 -8.74
N LEU A 239 -3.96 7.88 -8.37
CA LEU A 239 -4.06 8.32 -6.98
C LEU A 239 -5.19 7.63 -6.20
N PRO A 240 -6.41 7.41 -6.73
CA PRO A 240 -7.46 6.68 -6.01
C PRO A 240 -7.04 5.27 -5.60
N TYR A 241 -6.40 4.50 -6.48
CA TYR A 241 -5.87 3.17 -6.16
C TYR A 241 -4.81 3.21 -5.06
N PHE A 242 -3.92 4.21 -5.13
CA PHE A 242 -2.90 4.43 -4.11
C PHE A 242 -3.51 4.74 -2.75
N VAL A 243 -4.48 5.64 -2.70
CA VAL A 243 -5.14 6.09 -1.47
C VAL A 243 -5.98 4.97 -0.85
N ILE A 244 -6.76 4.22 -1.66
CA ILE A 244 -7.52 3.05 -1.22
C ILE A 244 -6.57 1.94 -0.73
N GLY A 245 -5.48 1.68 -1.45
CA GLY A 245 -4.48 0.70 -1.04
C GLY A 245 -3.89 1.01 0.33
N LEU A 246 -3.52 2.26 0.59
CA LEU A 246 -3.09 2.68 1.92
C LEU A 246 -4.21 2.59 2.97
N GLY A 247 -5.46 2.91 2.62
CA GLY A 247 -6.62 2.68 3.47
C GLY A 247 -6.73 1.21 3.88
N ALA A 248 -6.55 0.30 2.92
CA ALA A 248 -6.59 -1.13 3.14
C ALA A 248 -5.43 -1.66 4.00
N VAL A 249 -4.20 -1.13 3.82
CA VAL A 249 -3.05 -1.46 4.69
C VAL A 249 -3.37 -1.14 6.15
N TYR A 250 -3.87 0.06 6.43
CA TYR A 250 -4.05 0.50 7.81
C TYR A 250 -5.35 -0.01 8.43
N SER A 251 -6.41 -0.27 7.66
CA SER A 251 -7.59 -0.99 8.17
C SER A 251 -7.26 -2.46 8.48
N GLY A 252 -6.40 -3.11 7.67
CA GLY A 252 -5.89 -4.45 7.94
C GLY A 252 -5.03 -4.52 9.20
N LEU A 253 -4.15 -3.53 9.40
CA LEU A 253 -3.35 -3.38 10.61
C LEU A 253 -4.21 -3.18 11.86
N ALA A 254 -5.24 -2.32 11.79
CA ALA A 254 -6.19 -2.13 12.88
C ALA A 254 -6.92 -3.43 13.23
N LYS A 255 -7.30 -4.21 12.21
CA LYS A 255 -7.91 -5.55 12.40
C LYS A 255 -6.95 -6.51 13.08
N ALA A 256 -5.66 -6.52 12.70
CA ALA A 256 -4.63 -7.33 13.34
C ALA A 256 -4.48 -6.98 14.83
N ALA A 257 -4.44 -5.69 15.17
CA ALA A 257 -4.34 -5.23 16.55
C ALA A 257 -5.56 -5.61 17.38
N TYR A 258 -6.77 -5.45 16.82
CA TYR A 258 -8.02 -5.89 17.44
C TYR A 258 -8.02 -7.40 17.71
N ASN A 259 -7.71 -8.22 16.72
CA ASN A 259 -7.70 -9.68 16.85
C ASN A 259 -6.68 -10.13 17.92
N CYS A 260 -5.50 -9.52 17.93
CA CYS A 260 -4.46 -9.80 18.92
C CYS A 260 -4.93 -9.51 20.34
N ILE A 261 -5.48 -8.31 20.60
CA ILE A 261 -5.88 -7.92 21.95
C ILE A 261 -7.14 -8.66 22.40
N LEU A 262 -8.10 -8.92 21.52
CA LEU A 262 -9.27 -9.74 21.82
C LEU A 262 -8.86 -11.14 22.27
N ASN A 263 -7.98 -11.79 21.51
CA ASN A 263 -7.48 -13.12 21.84
C ASN A 263 -6.69 -13.13 23.16
N TYR A 264 -5.82 -12.14 23.35
CA TYR A 264 -5.08 -12.00 24.60
C TYR A 264 -5.99 -11.84 25.82
N THR A 265 -6.98 -10.94 25.76
CA THR A 265 -7.88 -10.67 26.89
C THR A 265 -8.75 -11.87 27.25
N LYS A 266 -9.18 -12.67 26.28
CA LYS A 266 -9.92 -13.93 26.50
C LYS A 266 -9.07 -15.00 27.18
N ASN A 267 -7.80 -15.09 26.84
CA ASN A 267 -6.92 -16.17 27.33
C ASN A 267 -6.13 -15.80 28.59
N ARG A 268 -5.94 -14.51 28.88
CA ARG A 268 -5.25 -14.03 30.08
C ARG A 268 -6.17 -14.18 31.30
N LYS A 269 -5.79 -15.05 32.23
CA LYS A 269 -6.52 -15.29 33.48
C LYS A 269 -5.75 -14.78 34.69
N TYR A 270 -6.49 -14.30 35.68
CA TYR A 270 -6.00 -14.02 37.01
C TYR A 270 -5.89 -15.32 37.87
N THR A 271 -5.27 -15.24 39.02
CA THR A 271 -5.18 -16.38 39.99
C THR A 271 -6.56 -16.86 40.43
N SER A 272 -7.57 -15.97 40.42
CA SER A 272 -8.97 -16.29 40.68
C SER A 272 -9.64 -17.16 39.62
N GLY A 273 -8.99 -17.35 38.48
CA GLY A 273 -9.58 -18.00 37.28
C GLY A 273 -10.35 -17.06 36.37
N GLN A 274 -10.63 -15.82 36.78
CA GLN A 274 -11.31 -14.82 35.99
C GLN A 274 -10.46 -14.40 34.79
N ALA A 275 -11.05 -14.33 33.58
CA ALA A 275 -10.37 -13.82 32.41
C ALA A 275 -10.30 -12.29 32.45
N LEU A 276 -9.30 -11.72 31.79
CA LEU A 276 -9.19 -10.26 31.62
C LEU A 276 -10.43 -9.71 30.88
N ALA A 277 -10.97 -10.46 29.91
CA ALA A 277 -12.18 -10.12 29.18
C ALA A 277 -13.46 -10.08 30.01
N ASP A 278 -13.46 -10.66 31.25
CA ASP A 278 -14.64 -10.63 32.13
C ASP A 278 -14.77 -9.30 32.88
N ILE A 279 -13.77 -8.42 32.80
CA ILE A 279 -13.79 -7.10 33.43
C ILE A 279 -14.58 -6.13 32.53
N GLU A 280 -15.62 -5.50 33.10
CA GLU A 280 -16.50 -4.60 32.38
C GLU A 280 -15.75 -3.48 31.62
N MET A 281 -14.79 -2.83 32.29
CA MET A 281 -13.98 -1.78 31.63
C MET A 281 -13.14 -2.31 30.46
N VAL A 282 -12.72 -3.57 30.46
CA VAL A 282 -12.04 -4.21 29.34
C VAL A 282 -13.02 -4.43 28.19
N GLN A 283 -14.25 -4.87 28.50
CA GLN A 283 -15.31 -5.03 27.49
C GLN A 283 -15.68 -3.70 26.82
N VAL A 284 -15.78 -2.61 27.57
CA VAL A 284 -16.01 -1.26 27.04
C VAL A 284 -14.87 -0.88 26.06
N ASN A 285 -13.62 -1.05 26.45
CA ASN A 285 -12.48 -0.73 25.56
C ASN A 285 -12.45 -1.64 24.32
N LEU A 286 -12.79 -2.92 24.42
CA LEU A 286 -12.89 -3.83 23.27
C LEU A 286 -14.00 -3.41 22.32
N ALA A 287 -15.15 -2.97 22.83
CA ALA A 287 -16.25 -2.46 22.02
C ALA A 287 -15.86 -1.19 21.24
N GLU A 288 -15.16 -0.25 21.88
CA GLU A 288 -14.63 0.94 21.24
C GLU A 288 -13.62 0.60 20.13
N ILE A 289 -12.65 -0.30 20.41
CA ILE A 289 -11.67 -0.76 19.44
C ILE A 289 -12.37 -1.41 18.25
N TYR A 290 -13.35 -2.29 18.52
CA TYR A 290 -14.13 -2.98 17.47
C TYR A 290 -14.86 -1.99 16.58
N THR A 291 -15.62 -1.05 17.15
CA THR A 291 -16.42 -0.09 16.40
C THR A 291 -15.55 0.78 15.49
N LYS A 292 -14.42 1.27 16.02
CA LYS A 292 -13.46 2.07 15.25
C LYS A 292 -12.83 1.25 14.12
N MET A 293 -12.31 0.08 14.42
CA MET A 293 -11.73 -0.81 13.43
C MET A 293 -12.72 -1.12 12.31
N GLN A 294 -13.99 -1.45 12.65
CA GLN A 294 -15.02 -1.73 11.65
C GLN A 294 -15.34 -0.49 10.79
N SER A 295 -15.32 0.72 11.35
CA SER A 295 -15.54 1.93 10.56
C SER A 295 -14.44 2.14 9.51
N ALA A 296 -13.17 1.84 9.85
CA ALA A 296 -12.07 1.94 8.90
C ALA A 296 -12.17 0.89 7.78
N VAL A 297 -12.56 -0.34 8.12
CA VAL A 297 -12.77 -1.42 7.14
C VAL A 297 -13.92 -1.09 6.20
N ALA A 298 -15.10 -0.77 6.75
CA ALA A 298 -16.31 -0.49 5.99
C ALA A 298 -16.11 0.71 5.04
N LEU A 299 -15.53 1.82 5.53
CA LEU A 299 -15.29 2.99 4.70
C LEU A 299 -14.26 2.73 3.59
N THR A 300 -13.24 1.90 3.86
CA THR A 300 -12.24 1.54 2.84
C THR A 300 -12.88 0.74 1.71
N PHE A 301 -13.70 -0.26 2.04
CA PHE A 301 -14.36 -1.07 1.03
C PHE A 301 -15.46 -0.29 0.30
N ALA A 302 -16.23 0.53 1.00
CA ALA A 302 -17.21 1.41 0.36
C ALA A 302 -16.56 2.42 -0.60
N ALA A 303 -15.37 2.95 -0.28
CA ALA A 303 -14.63 3.81 -1.19
C ALA A 303 -14.17 3.07 -2.46
N ALA A 304 -13.75 1.81 -2.30
CA ALA A 304 -13.36 0.96 -3.42
C ALA A 304 -14.54 0.62 -4.33
N ASP A 305 -15.68 0.22 -3.76
CA ASP A 305 -16.92 -0.05 -4.50
C ASP A 305 -17.40 1.21 -5.24
N SER A 306 -17.37 2.36 -4.57
CA SER A 306 -17.76 3.63 -5.16
C SER A 306 -16.89 4.01 -6.36
N LEU A 307 -15.58 3.73 -6.29
CA LEU A 307 -14.65 3.94 -7.40
C LEU A 307 -14.95 3.00 -8.58
N ASP A 308 -15.18 1.72 -8.33
CA ASP A 308 -15.48 0.74 -9.38
C ASP A 308 -16.83 1.00 -10.05
N ASN A 309 -17.81 1.50 -9.31
CA ASN A 309 -19.13 1.88 -9.79
C ASN A 309 -19.17 3.28 -10.41
N ASN A 310 -18.07 4.04 -10.42
CA ASN A 310 -17.99 5.42 -10.91
C ASN A 310 -19.03 6.35 -10.26
N GLU A 311 -19.25 6.21 -8.95
CA GLU A 311 -20.17 7.08 -8.21
C GLU A 311 -19.64 8.51 -8.15
N SER A 312 -20.54 9.48 -8.14
CA SER A 312 -20.19 10.90 -8.18
C SER A 312 -19.40 11.40 -6.97
N ASP A 313 -19.56 10.75 -5.82
CA ASP A 313 -18.86 11.07 -4.56
C ASP A 313 -17.65 10.13 -4.28
N ALA A 314 -17.25 9.32 -5.23
CA ALA A 314 -16.14 8.36 -5.08
C ALA A 314 -14.85 9.06 -4.58
N GLY A 315 -14.52 10.23 -5.11
CA GLY A 315 -13.35 11.00 -4.69
C GLY A 315 -13.40 11.40 -3.20
N LEU A 316 -14.56 11.79 -2.71
CA LEU A 316 -14.75 12.13 -1.28
C LEU A 316 -14.56 10.91 -0.39
N LYS A 317 -15.15 9.77 -0.77
CA LYS A 317 -15.01 8.50 -0.06
C LYS A 317 -13.57 8.02 -0.06
N VAL A 318 -12.84 8.14 -1.17
CA VAL A 318 -11.42 7.78 -1.31
C VAL A 318 -10.55 8.57 -0.33
N PHE A 319 -10.65 9.89 -0.28
CA PHE A 319 -9.90 10.67 0.70
C PHE A 319 -10.36 10.41 2.13
N GLY A 320 -11.67 10.29 2.35
CA GLY A 320 -12.26 9.98 3.65
C GLY A 320 -11.77 8.66 4.23
N CYS A 321 -11.71 7.59 3.43
CA CYS A 321 -11.25 6.29 3.91
C CYS A 321 -9.79 6.32 4.35
N ARG A 322 -8.93 7.05 3.64
CA ARG A 322 -7.52 7.18 4.01
C ARG A 322 -7.34 7.98 5.30
N ILE A 323 -8.02 9.13 5.45
CA ILE A 323 -7.97 9.93 6.67
C ILE A 323 -8.45 9.11 7.86
N ASN A 324 -9.61 8.46 7.72
CA ASN A 324 -10.18 7.60 8.76
C ASN A 324 -9.23 6.45 9.14
N SER A 325 -8.67 5.73 8.16
CA SER A 325 -7.77 4.62 8.42
C SER A 325 -6.46 5.03 9.11
N ILE A 326 -5.93 6.23 8.83
CA ILE A 326 -4.76 6.79 9.53
C ILE A 326 -5.05 6.96 11.03
N GLU A 327 -6.12 7.69 11.34
CA GLU A 327 -6.48 8.04 12.73
C GLU A 327 -6.83 6.77 13.50
N ILE A 328 -7.63 5.90 12.91
CA ILE A 328 -8.08 4.65 13.54
C ILE A 328 -6.94 3.68 13.78
N ALA A 329 -6.03 3.48 12.83
CA ALA A 329 -4.91 2.54 13.02
C ALA A 329 -4.05 2.94 14.23
N VAL A 330 -3.73 4.22 14.35
CA VAL A 330 -2.95 4.73 15.50
C VAL A 330 -3.71 4.55 16.80
N GLU A 331 -4.99 4.98 16.84
CA GLU A 331 -5.80 4.91 18.05
C GLU A 331 -6.05 3.46 18.51
N VAL A 332 -6.41 2.57 17.59
CA VAL A 332 -6.66 1.15 17.87
C VAL A 332 -5.39 0.47 18.41
N CYS A 333 -4.23 0.72 17.77
CA CYS A 333 -2.96 0.16 18.25
C CYS A 333 -2.59 0.69 19.65
N GLN A 334 -2.81 1.98 19.95
CA GLN A 334 -2.58 2.56 21.28
C GLN A 334 -3.48 1.95 22.33
N LYS A 335 -4.78 1.82 22.05
CA LYS A 335 -5.74 1.20 22.97
C LYS A 335 -5.43 -0.28 23.21
N ALA A 336 -5.08 -1.01 22.15
CA ALA A 336 -4.68 -2.41 22.24
C ALA A 336 -3.39 -2.58 23.08
N MET A 337 -2.40 -1.70 22.90
CA MET A 337 -1.18 -1.66 23.70
C MET A 337 -1.51 -1.44 25.19
N LYS A 338 -2.38 -0.49 25.49
CA LYS A 338 -2.82 -0.21 26.88
C LYS A 338 -3.47 -1.43 27.52
N LEU A 339 -4.40 -2.11 26.82
CA LEU A 339 -5.06 -3.32 27.32
C LEU A 339 -4.10 -4.51 27.48
N GLY A 340 -3.11 -4.64 26.60
CA GLY A 340 -2.08 -5.67 26.68
C GLY A 340 -1.08 -5.45 27.81
N GLY A 341 -0.99 -4.23 28.34
CA GLY A 341 -0.17 -3.85 29.49
C GLY A 341 1.29 -4.26 29.34
N GLY A 342 1.91 -4.74 30.42
CA GLY A 342 3.32 -5.15 30.43
C GLY A 342 3.69 -6.23 29.41
N ASN A 343 2.77 -7.13 29.05
CA ASN A 343 3.04 -8.15 28.03
C ASN A 343 3.13 -7.55 26.60
N ALA A 344 2.34 -6.53 26.30
CA ALA A 344 2.45 -5.79 25.05
C ALA A 344 3.75 -4.98 24.99
N TYR A 345 4.06 -4.25 26.07
CA TYR A 345 5.25 -3.42 26.16
C TYR A 345 6.55 -4.24 26.13
N ALA A 346 6.57 -5.42 26.75
CA ALA A 346 7.72 -6.34 26.78
C ALA A 346 7.84 -7.22 25.51
N LYS A 347 7.16 -6.86 24.41
CA LYS A 347 7.21 -7.56 23.11
C LYS A 347 6.76 -9.04 23.13
N ARG A 348 5.98 -9.45 24.18
CA ARG A 348 5.37 -10.79 24.23
C ARG A 348 4.13 -10.90 23.32
N LEU A 349 3.60 -9.76 22.93
CA LEU A 349 2.53 -9.60 21.93
C LEU A 349 3.06 -8.75 20.80
N PRO A 350 2.59 -8.95 19.55
CA PRO A 350 3.06 -8.19 18.38
C PRO A 350 2.55 -6.74 18.34
N LEU A 351 1.92 -6.26 19.41
CA LEU A 351 1.28 -4.94 19.48
C LEU A 351 2.29 -3.79 19.36
N GLU A 352 3.53 -3.97 19.82
CA GLU A 352 4.56 -2.95 19.66
C GLU A 352 4.94 -2.75 18.18
N ARG A 353 4.99 -3.86 17.39
CA ARG A 353 5.20 -3.80 15.95
C ARG A 353 4.02 -3.10 15.27
N TYR A 354 2.79 -3.48 15.60
CA TYR A 354 1.60 -2.83 15.03
C TYR A 354 1.57 -1.33 15.34
N MET A 355 2.00 -0.94 16.53
CA MET A 355 2.10 0.47 16.92
C MET A 355 3.15 1.21 16.08
N ARG A 356 4.34 0.62 15.86
CA ARG A 356 5.39 1.21 15.02
C ARG A 356 4.94 1.33 13.56
N ASP A 357 4.28 0.31 13.04
CA ASP A 357 3.74 0.31 11.68
C ASP A 357 2.63 1.36 11.53
N ALA A 358 1.74 1.50 12.53
CA ALA A 358 0.68 2.50 12.51
C ALA A 358 1.20 3.95 12.48
N LEU A 359 2.34 4.22 13.15
CA LEU A 359 2.95 5.55 13.18
C LEU A 359 3.52 6.00 11.82
N ALA A 360 3.68 5.10 10.85
CA ALA A 360 3.99 5.47 9.47
C ALA A 360 2.78 6.10 8.74
N ALA A 361 1.55 5.81 9.19
CA ALA A 361 0.32 6.25 8.51
C ALA A 361 0.21 7.77 8.32
N PRO A 362 0.38 8.62 9.36
CA PRO A 362 0.20 10.05 9.25
C PRO A 362 1.30 10.75 8.44
N VAL A 363 2.49 10.15 8.34
CA VAL A 363 3.66 10.78 7.67
C VAL A 363 3.88 10.29 6.25
N MET A 364 3.29 9.15 5.86
CA MET A 364 3.41 8.63 4.50
C MET A 364 2.62 9.50 3.51
N ALA A 365 3.28 9.95 2.46
CA ALA A 365 2.68 10.83 1.46
C ALA A 365 1.49 10.16 0.71
N PRO A 366 0.42 10.93 0.41
CA PRO A 366 0.15 12.26 0.92
C PRO A 366 -0.13 12.23 2.42
N GLY A 367 0.52 13.16 3.17
CA GLY A 367 0.33 13.26 4.62
C GLY A 367 -1.11 13.64 4.99
N ILE A 368 -1.50 13.33 6.24
CA ILE A 368 -2.89 13.50 6.68
C ILE A 368 -3.42 14.93 6.52
N ASP A 369 -2.61 15.94 6.77
CA ASP A 369 -3.05 17.36 6.67
C ASP A 369 -3.28 17.76 5.21
N VAL A 370 -2.49 17.25 4.29
CA VAL A 370 -2.68 17.44 2.84
C VAL A 370 -3.98 16.77 2.38
N LEU A 371 -4.24 15.54 2.82
CA LEU A 371 -5.50 14.84 2.52
C LEU A 371 -6.72 15.59 3.07
N LYS A 372 -6.66 16.07 4.31
CA LYS A 372 -7.74 16.88 4.91
C LYS A 372 -7.97 18.18 4.13
N THR A 373 -6.89 18.81 3.65
CA THR A 373 -7.00 20.02 2.82
C THR A 373 -7.66 19.71 1.48
N TRP A 374 -7.28 18.60 0.81
CA TRP A 374 -7.88 18.19 -0.47
C TRP A 374 -9.35 17.83 -0.30
N LEU A 375 -9.68 17.03 0.72
CA LEU A 375 -11.07 16.67 1.02
C LEU A 375 -11.91 17.90 1.36
N GLY A 376 -11.40 18.80 2.21
CA GLY A 376 -12.11 20.02 2.58
C GLY A 376 -12.40 20.90 1.37
N LYS A 377 -11.44 21.08 0.46
CA LYS A 377 -11.66 21.81 -0.81
C LYS A 377 -12.72 21.13 -1.68
N ALA A 378 -12.68 19.82 -1.79
CA ALA A 378 -13.62 19.07 -2.61
C ALA A 378 -15.06 19.06 -2.05
N ILE A 379 -15.23 19.20 -0.73
CA ILE A 379 -16.57 19.29 -0.09
C ILE A 379 -17.25 20.65 -0.38
N VAL A 380 -16.47 21.73 -0.50
CA VAL A 380 -17.02 23.10 -0.66
C VAL A 380 -17.06 23.57 -2.12
N SER A 381 -16.49 22.80 -3.06
CA SER A 381 -16.55 23.07 -4.51
C SER A 381 -17.86 22.57 -5.11
#